data_7afcf273826b8034153993296481a2c3
#
_entry.id   7afcf273826b8034153993296481a2c3
#
_cell.length_a   1.000
_cell.length_b   1.000
_cell.length_c   1.000
_cell.angle_alpha   90.00
_cell.angle_beta   90.00
_cell.angle_gamma   90.00
#
_symmetry.space_group_name_H-M   'P 1'
#
loop_
_entity.id
_entity.type
_entity.pdbx_description
1 polymer ?
#
loop_
_entity_poly.entity_id
_entity_poly.type
_entity_poly.pdbx_seq_one_letter_code
_entity_poly.pdbx_strand_id
1 'polypeptide(L)'
;MFAAMQHRSLFSPADIDKALQKTPLTIDGQDTKLKILNNWRSGLTSGKTLTFNEKKLQSEFLNKIFGDVLGYAYDTHLSAWQLEPEYKVDFDGKTPDGVLGYFQFDAVTKTATGDVRAIIELKGPLVNLDKKQNRKDFPGTPVEQAFSYVPKLNKPCEWVIVSNCQEIRLYRYSLGMLQYESFDLLTVPEPLQFVRFCGCTYKCRLVFHVFIRTNFVT
;
A
#
# COMPACT_ATOMS: atom_id res chain seq x y z
N MET A 1 -27.02 -12.40 17.17
CA MET A 1 -25.68 -12.04 17.64
C MET A 1 -24.69 -12.56 16.59
N PHE A 2 -24.32 -11.76 15.60
CA PHE A 2 -23.34 -12.16 14.59
C PHE A 2 -21.98 -12.14 15.26
N ALA A 3 -21.31 -13.30 15.36
CA ALA A 3 -19.92 -13.36 15.76
C ALA A 3 -19.12 -12.46 14.80
N ALA A 4 -18.34 -11.53 15.35
CA ALA A 4 -17.43 -10.73 14.54
C ALA A 4 -16.55 -11.74 13.78
N MET A 5 -16.63 -11.69 12.45
CA MET A 5 -15.79 -12.56 11.62
C MET A 5 -14.33 -12.21 11.89
N GLN A 6 -13.64 -13.12 12.55
CA GLN A 6 -12.24 -12.93 12.93
C GLN A 6 -11.39 -12.94 11.66
N HIS A 7 -10.66 -11.85 11.40
CA HIS A 7 -9.75 -11.81 10.26
C HIS A 7 -8.60 -12.82 10.46
N ARG A 8 -8.07 -13.33 9.36
CA ARG A 8 -6.91 -14.21 9.34
C ARG A 8 -5.69 -13.44 8.83
N SER A 9 -4.54 -13.65 9.46
CA SER A 9 -3.28 -13.10 8.98
C SER A 9 -2.90 -13.71 7.62
N LEU A 10 -2.28 -12.93 6.74
CA LEU A 10 -1.75 -13.41 5.45
C LEU A 10 -0.54 -14.31 5.62
N PHE A 11 0.25 -14.04 6.65
CA PHE A 11 1.49 -14.75 6.92
C PHE A 11 1.41 -15.45 8.27
N SER A 12 1.79 -16.71 8.33
CA SER A 12 1.93 -17.36 9.65
C SER A 12 3.08 -16.71 10.43
N PRO A 13 3.01 -16.67 11.77
CA PRO A 13 4.14 -16.19 12.58
C PRO A 13 5.45 -16.88 12.21
N ALA A 14 5.43 -18.20 11.98
CA ALA A 14 6.59 -18.98 11.59
C ALA A 14 7.18 -18.54 10.23
N ASP A 15 6.35 -18.15 9.28
CA ASP A 15 6.82 -17.64 7.98
C ASP A 15 7.46 -16.26 8.12
N ILE A 16 6.91 -15.42 8.99
CA ILE A 16 7.49 -14.11 9.31
C ILE A 16 8.85 -14.30 9.97
N ASP A 17 8.94 -15.13 11.00
CA ASP A 17 10.19 -15.41 11.72
C ASP A 17 11.25 -15.99 10.80
N LYS A 18 10.89 -16.96 9.95
CA LYS A 18 11.80 -17.54 8.93
C LYS A 18 12.26 -16.50 7.91
N ALA A 19 11.40 -15.57 7.54
CA ALA A 19 11.77 -14.50 6.63
C ALA A 19 12.71 -13.49 7.27
N LEU A 20 12.48 -13.13 8.54
CA LEU A 20 13.31 -12.22 9.31
C LEU A 20 14.70 -12.82 9.60
N GLN A 21 14.78 -14.13 9.84
CA GLN A 21 16.07 -14.84 10.01
C GLN A 21 16.90 -14.88 8.71
N LYS A 22 16.26 -14.92 7.55
CA LYS A 22 16.96 -14.97 6.25
C LYS A 22 17.37 -13.61 5.71
N THR A 23 16.74 -12.55 6.17
CA THR A 23 17.01 -11.19 5.72
C THR A 23 17.78 -10.46 6.81
N PRO A 24 18.98 -9.92 6.51
CA PRO A 24 19.66 -9.06 7.48
C PRO A 24 18.69 -7.98 7.97
N LEU A 25 18.61 -7.81 9.29
CA LEU A 25 17.74 -6.80 9.92
C LEU A 25 18.16 -5.37 9.60
N THR A 26 19.21 -5.21 8.77
CA THR A 26 19.72 -3.90 8.35
C THR A 26 18.85 -3.38 7.20
N ILE A 27 18.11 -2.34 7.49
CA ILE A 27 17.27 -1.63 6.52
C ILE A 27 18.02 -0.36 6.13
N ASP A 28 18.36 -0.23 4.85
CA ASP A 28 19.04 0.95 4.34
C ASP A 28 18.27 2.23 4.71
N GLY A 29 18.99 3.19 5.32
CA GLY A 29 18.41 4.45 5.78
C GLY A 29 17.42 4.30 6.94
N GLN A 30 17.59 3.26 7.77
CA GLN A 30 16.67 2.94 8.88
C GLN A 30 16.36 4.16 9.75
N ASP A 31 17.36 4.93 10.17
CA ASP A 31 17.16 6.10 11.05
C ASP A 31 16.27 7.17 10.39
N THR A 32 16.48 7.42 9.10
CA THR A 32 15.67 8.37 8.33
C THR A 32 14.22 7.88 8.21
N LYS A 33 14.01 6.60 7.92
CA LYS A 33 12.69 5.97 7.83
C LYS A 33 11.96 6.00 9.17
N LEU A 34 12.64 5.66 10.26
CA LEU A 34 12.09 5.75 11.61
C LEU A 34 11.76 7.20 12.00
N LYS A 35 12.56 8.18 11.61
CA LYS A 35 12.25 9.59 11.83
C LYS A 35 10.97 10.01 11.10
N ILE A 36 10.77 9.56 9.86
CA ILE A 36 9.54 9.83 9.09
C ILE A 36 8.33 9.20 9.80
N LEU A 37 8.42 7.93 10.19
CA LEU A 37 7.35 7.23 10.91
C LEU A 37 7.03 7.87 12.27
N ASN A 38 8.03 8.29 13.02
CA ASN A 38 7.84 9.00 14.29
C ASN A 38 7.18 10.37 14.10
N ASN A 39 7.54 11.11 13.05
CA ASN A 39 6.88 12.37 12.70
C ASN A 39 5.42 12.13 12.32
N TRP A 40 5.14 11.05 11.55
CA TRP A 40 3.78 10.67 11.18
C TRP A 40 2.95 10.32 12.43
N ARG A 41 3.49 9.45 13.30
CA ARG A 41 2.89 9.10 14.60
C ARG A 41 2.57 10.34 15.44
N SER A 42 3.52 11.28 15.54
CA SER A 42 3.31 12.54 16.28
C SER A 42 2.19 13.40 15.67
N GLY A 43 2.10 13.41 14.33
CA GLY A 43 1.00 14.08 13.62
C GLY A 43 -0.37 13.46 13.92
N LEU A 44 -0.45 12.13 13.98
CA LEU A 44 -1.67 11.39 14.36
C LEU A 44 -2.06 11.66 15.81
N THR A 45 -1.12 11.50 16.75
CA THR A 45 -1.38 11.65 18.20
C THR A 45 -1.72 13.08 18.61
N SER A 46 -1.14 14.07 17.94
CA SER A 46 -1.46 15.50 18.19
C SER A 46 -2.73 15.98 17.49
N GLY A 47 -3.33 15.16 16.62
CA GLY A 47 -4.46 15.57 15.78
C GLY A 47 -4.08 16.47 14.61
N LYS A 48 -2.81 16.78 14.38
CA LYS A 48 -2.35 17.63 13.28
C LYS A 48 -2.76 17.09 11.91
N THR A 49 -2.72 15.77 11.71
CA THR A 49 -3.14 15.12 10.46
C THR A 49 -4.62 15.36 10.14
N LEU A 50 -5.47 15.58 11.16
CA LEU A 50 -6.89 15.86 10.98
C LEU A 50 -7.15 17.26 10.41
N THR A 51 -6.17 18.17 10.46
CA THR A 51 -6.29 19.51 9.88
C THR A 51 -6.00 19.56 8.38
N PHE A 52 -5.49 18.46 7.81
CA PHE A 52 -5.19 18.38 6.38
C PHE A 52 -6.47 18.12 5.60
N ASN A 53 -6.60 18.75 4.43
CA ASN A 53 -7.61 18.32 3.48
C ASN A 53 -7.24 16.95 2.90
N GLU A 54 -8.23 16.26 2.36
CA GLU A 54 -8.09 14.88 1.86
C GLU A 54 -6.93 14.74 0.86
N LYS A 55 -6.86 15.59 -0.15
CA LYS A 55 -5.81 15.52 -1.18
C LYS A 55 -4.40 15.69 -0.61
N LYS A 56 -4.22 16.65 0.30
CA LYS A 56 -2.93 16.85 0.95
C LYS A 56 -2.53 15.65 1.78
N LEU A 57 -3.48 15.09 2.56
CA LEU A 57 -3.22 13.93 3.40
C LEU A 57 -2.83 12.72 2.56
N GLN A 58 -3.57 12.44 1.48
CA GLN A 58 -3.30 11.34 0.57
C GLN A 58 -1.93 11.48 -0.10
N SER A 59 -1.63 12.65 -0.66
CA SER A 59 -0.33 12.89 -1.30
C SER A 59 0.83 12.75 -0.33
N GLU A 60 0.74 13.34 0.87
CA GLU A 60 1.80 13.18 1.87
C GLU A 60 1.95 11.73 2.34
N PHE A 61 0.84 11.01 2.51
CA PHE A 61 0.87 9.61 2.92
C PHE A 61 1.53 8.72 1.86
N LEU A 62 1.13 8.86 0.60
CA LEU A 62 1.74 8.11 -0.50
C LEU A 62 3.24 8.38 -0.59
N ASN A 63 3.65 9.65 -0.61
CA ASN A 63 5.05 9.99 -0.77
C ASN A 63 5.89 9.61 0.45
N LYS A 64 5.41 9.89 1.67
CA LYS A 64 6.19 9.63 2.89
C LYS A 64 6.22 8.16 3.27
N ILE A 65 5.08 7.48 3.23
CA ILE A 65 5.01 6.09 3.70
C ILE A 65 5.41 5.12 2.57
N PHE A 66 4.78 5.20 1.40
CA PHE A 66 5.12 4.30 0.31
C PHE A 66 6.42 4.69 -0.39
N GLY A 67 6.65 5.98 -0.62
CA GLY A 67 7.88 6.47 -1.24
C GLY A 67 9.08 6.38 -0.30
N ASP A 68 9.14 7.28 0.67
CA ASP A 68 10.36 7.48 1.48
C ASP A 68 10.62 6.32 2.46
N VAL A 69 9.59 5.75 3.11
CA VAL A 69 9.77 4.63 4.06
C VAL A 69 9.89 3.30 3.35
N LEU A 70 8.94 2.95 2.48
CA LEU A 70 8.91 1.67 1.78
C LEU A 70 9.79 1.63 0.52
N GLY A 71 10.24 2.78 0.03
CA GLY A 71 11.22 2.91 -1.03
C GLY A 71 10.67 2.66 -2.44
N TYR A 72 9.37 2.88 -2.66
CA TYR A 72 8.80 2.88 -4.01
C TYR A 72 9.14 4.19 -4.72
N ALA A 73 9.73 4.11 -5.91
CA ALA A 73 10.03 5.29 -6.72
C ALA A 73 8.71 5.96 -7.16
N TYR A 74 8.57 7.26 -6.83
CA TYR A 74 7.38 8.05 -7.12
C TYR A 74 7.66 9.33 -7.91
N ASP A 75 8.92 9.56 -8.29
CA ASP A 75 9.30 10.68 -9.14
C ASP A 75 8.97 10.35 -10.61
N THR A 76 7.92 10.95 -11.13
CA THR A 76 7.46 10.76 -12.51
C THR A 76 8.34 11.44 -13.55
N HIS A 77 9.36 12.23 -13.15
CA HIS A 77 10.39 12.73 -14.06
C HIS A 77 11.44 11.68 -14.42
N LEU A 78 11.48 10.57 -13.66
CA LEU A 78 12.31 9.43 -14.01
C LEU A 78 11.71 8.69 -15.20
N SER A 79 12.56 8.00 -15.97
CA SER A 79 12.10 7.14 -17.06
C SER A 79 11.26 5.94 -16.60
N ALA A 80 11.40 5.56 -15.33
CA ALA A 80 10.63 4.49 -14.70
C ALA A 80 10.33 4.83 -13.23
N TRP A 81 9.10 4.51 -12.78
CA TRP A 81 8.64 4.69 -11.40
C TRP A 81 7.74 3.54 -10.95
N GLN A 82 7.37 3.50 -9.69
CA GLN A 82 6.66 2.37 -9.08
C GLN A 82 5.38 2.75 -8.35
N LEU A 83 5.22 4.00 -7.96
CA LEU A 83 4.04 4.53 -7.28
C LEU A 83 3.40 5.59 -8.16
N GLU A 84 2.15 5.35 -8.57
CA GLU A 84 1.36 6.27 -9.40
C GLU A 84 0.11 6.68 -8.62
N PRO A 85 -0.06 7.97 -8.26
CA PRO A 85 -1.29 8.45 -7.65
C PRO A 85 -2.40 8.64 -8.70
N GLU A 86 -3.66 8.54 -8.25
CA GLU A 86 -4.86 8.79 -9.09
C GLU A 86 -4.85 8.05 -10.44
N TYR A 87 -4.40 6.78 -10.45
CA TYR A 87 -4.35 5.95 -11.66
C TYR A 87 -5.76 5.65 -12.19
N LYS A 88 -6.04 5.93 -13.46
CA LYS A 88 -7.31 5.60 -14.09
C LYS A 88 -7.35 4.13 -14.45
N VAL A 89 -8.32 3.38 -13.89
CA VAL A 89 -8.52 1.98 -14.28
C VAL A 89 -9.11 1.89 -15.70
N ASP A 90 -8.79 0.79 -16.39
CA ASP A 90 -9.02 0.66 -17.84
C ASP A 90 -10.50 0.62 -18.23
N PHE A 91 -11.35 0.01 -17.40
CA PHE A 91 -12.73 -0.28 -17.81
C PHE A 91 -13.70 0.90 -17.67
N ASP A 92 -13.71 1.59 -16.52
CA ASP A 92 -14.71 2.64 -16.24
C ASP A 92 -14.09 4.01 -15.90
N GLY A 93 -12.77 4.12 -16.00
CA GLY A 93 -12.02 5.35 -15.74
C GLY A 93 -12.08 5.83 -14.29
N LYS A 94 -12.59 5.00 -13.36
CA LYS A 94 -12.52 5.31 -11.92
C LYS A 94 -11.06 5.29 -11.47
N THR A 95 -10.79 6.04 -10.41
CA THR A 95 -9.44 6.26 -9.92
C THR A 95 -9.32 5.80 -8.48
N PRO A 96 -8.54 4.72 -8.18
CA PRO A 96 -8.03 4.50 -6.83
C PRO A 96 -7.09 5.64 -6.44
N ASP A 97 -6.91 5.87 -5.15
CA ASP A 97 -6.05 6.95 -4.63
C ASP A 97 -4.59 6.78 -5.04
N GLY A 98 -4.16 5.54 -5.29
CA GLY A 98 -2.85 5.22 -5.83
C GLY A 98 -2.74 3.78 -6.28
N VAL A 99 -1.67 3.47 -6.99
CA VAL A 99 -1.31 2.11 -7.37
C VAL A 99 0.19 1.91 -7.24
N LEU A 100 0.59 0.67 -6.95
CA LEU A 100 1.99 0.23 -7.06
C LEU A 100 2.12 -0.67 -8.28
N GLY A 101 3.24 -0.52 -8.98
CA GLY A 101 3.48 -1.30 -10.19
C GLY A 101 4.81 -0.94 -10.85
N TYR A 102 4.86 -1.19 -12.14
CA TYR A 102 5.98 -0.81 -12.98
C TYR A 102 5.47 0.13 -14.06
N PHE A 103 5.92 1.37 -13.99
CA PHE A 103 5.53 2.42 -14.91
C PHE A 103 6.76 2.90 -15.66
N GLN A 104 6.62 3.12 -16.94
CA GLN A 104 7.68 3.62 -17.82
C GLN A 104 7.13 4.65 -18.78
N PHE A 105 7.94 5.66 -19.07
CA PHE A 105 7.64 6.64 -20.10
C PHE A 105 8.44 6.31 -21.37
N ASP A 106 7.72 6.09 -22.45
CA ASP A 106 8.31 5.94 -23.78
C ASP A 106 8.45 7.33 -24.42
N ALA A 107 9.70 7.77 -24.53
CA ALA A 107 10.00 9.08 -25.11
C ALA A 107 9.71 9.17 -26.63
N VAL A 108 9.64 8.05 -27.33
CA VAL A 108 9.34 7.98 -28.77
C VAL A 108 7.85 8.15 -29.01
N THR A 109 7.05 7.31 -28.34
CA THR A 109 5.58 7.33 -28.45
C THR A 109 4.95 8.42 -27.58
N LYS A 110 5.70 9.00 -26.65
CA LYS A 110 5.25 9.99 -25.65
C LYS A 110 4.09 9.46 -24.79
N THR A 111 4.10 8.16 -24.51
CA THR A 111 3.08 7.50 -23.72
C THR A 111 3.69 6.88 -22.44
N ALA A 112 2.92 6.91 -21.36
CA ALA A 112 3.23 6.13 -20.16
C ALA A 112 2.56 4.77 -20.28
N THR A 113 3.32 3.71 -20.01
CA THR A 113 2.79 2.35 -19.89
C THR A 113 2.94 1.87 -18.46
N GLY A 114 1.99 1.07 -17.99
CA GLY A 114 2.00 0.58 -16.61
C GLY A 114 1.61 -0.88 -16.51
N ASP A 115 2.16 -1.53 -15.49
CA ASP A 115 1.78 -2.86 -15.04
C ASP A 115 1.44 -2.79 -13.54
N VAL A 116 0.15 -2.59 -13.24
CA VAL A 116 -0.35 -2.42 -11.87
C VAL A 116 -0.27 -3.73 -11.12
N ARG A 117 0.34 -3.72 -9.94
CA ARG A 117 0.52 -4.89 -9.07
C ARG A 117 -0.24 -4.78 -7.75
N ALA A 118 -0.49 -3.57 -7.28
CA ALA A 118 -1.31 -3.31 -6.11
C ALA A 118 -2.18 -2.07 -6.29
N ILE A 119 -3.43 -2.17 -5.83
CA ILE A 119 -4.35 -1.04 -5.67
C ILE A 119 -4.14 -0.45 -4.28
N ILE A 120 -4.18 0.87 -4.15
CA ILE A 120 -4.16 1.59 -2.89
C ILE A 120 -5.42 2.44 -2.78
N GLU A 121 -6.18 2.24 -1.70
CA GLU A 121 -7.32 3.08 -1.31
C GLU A 121 -7.04 3.72 0.04
N LEU A 122 -7.16 5.04 0.12
CA LEU A 122 -6.84 5.83 1.30
C LEU A 122 -8.07 6.52 1.87
N LYS A 123 -8.13 6.61 3.18
CA LYS A 123 -9.16 7.33 3.93
C LYS A 123 -8.51 8.17 5.02
N GLY A 124 -9.24 9.13 5.53
CA GLY A 124 -8.81 9.92 6.69
C GLY A 124 -8.71 9.08 7.97
N PRO A 125 -7.91 9.50 8.97
CA PRO A 125 -7.59 8.70 10.17
C PRO A 125 -8.78 8.30 11.03
N LEU A 126 -9.90 9.01 10.94
CA LEU A 126 -11.11 8.70 11.70
C LEU A 126 -12.07 7.74 10.98
N VAL A 127 -11.74 7.35 9.75
CA VAL A 127 -12.60 6.45 8.97
C VAL A 127 -12.37 5.00 9.41
N ASN A 128 -13.46 4.33 9.77
CA ASN A 128 -13.43 2.90 10.04
C ASN A 128 -13.47 2.12 8.72
N LEU A 129 -12.45 1.30 8.48
CA LEU A 129 -12.28 0.56 7.22
C LEU A 129 -13.32 -0.55 7.01
N ASP A 130 -13.98 -1.00 8.07
CA ASP A 130 -14.99 -2.07 8.04
C ASP A 130 -16.43 -1.56 8.01
N LYS A 131 -16.64 -0.24 8.09
CA LYS A 131 -17.98 0.34 8.05
C LYS A 131 -18.31 0.87 6.66
N LYS A 132 -19.57 0.67 6.25
CA LYS A 132 -20.10 1.25 5.02
C LYS A 132 -19.98 2.76 5.04
N GLN A 133 -19.58 3.31 3.90
CA GLN A 133 -19.44 4.74 3.70
C GLN A 133 -20.81 5.35 3.33
N ASN A 134 -21.08 6.53 3.82
CA ASN A 134 -22.26 7.30 3.40
C ASN A 134 -21.91 8.11 2.13
N ARG A 135 -21.61 7.39 1.02
CA ARG A 135 -21.25 8.00 -0.27
C ARG A 135 -22.20 7.49 -1.35
N LYS A 136 -22.65 8.40 -2.22
CA LYS A 136 -23.58 8.05 -3.32
C LYS A 136 -22.89 7.24 -4.42
N ASP A 137 -21.64 7.51 -4.69
CA ASP A 137 -20.81 6.89 -5.72
C ASP A 137 -20.36 5.46 -5.37
N PHE A 138 -20.21 5.20 -4.06
CA PHE A 138 -19.90 3.87 -3.55
C PHE A 138 -20.40 3.67 -2.11
N PRO A 139 -21.51 2.96 -1.89
CA PRO A 139 -22.12 2.77 -0.57
C PRO A 139 -21.48 1.64 0.26
N GLY A 140 -20.44 0.97 -0.24
CA GLY A 140 -19.73 -0.11 0.43
C GLY A 140 -18.71 0.39 1.46
N THR A 141 -17.95 -0.53 2.01
CA THR A 141 -16.79 -0.23 2.87
C THR A 141 -15.60 0.25 2.05
N PRO A 142 -14.59 0.92 2.65
CA PRO A 142 -13.33 1.23 1.97
C PRO A 142 -12.64 -0.01 1.39
N VAL A 143 -12.72 -1.15 2.08
CA VAL A 143 -12.16 -2.42 1.60
C VAL A 143 -12.88 -2.91 0.35
N GLU A 144 -14.22 -2.94 0.35
CA GLU A 144 -15.01 -3.29 -0.83
C GLU A 144 -14.75 -2.36 -2.01
N GLN A 145 -14.55 -1.06 -1.74
CA GLN A 145 -14.20 -0.07 -2.76
C GLN A 145 -12.87 -0.43 -3.41
N ALA A 146 -11.81 -0.67 -2.64
CA ALA A 146 -10.50 -1.04 -3.15
C ALA A 146 -10.55 -2.33 -3.99
N PHE A 147 -11.22 -3.36 -3.50
CA PHE A 147 -11.40 -4.62 -4.23
C PHE A 147 -12.15 -4.45 -5.55
N SER A 148 -13.09 -3.50 -5.63
CA SER A 148 -13.87 -3.24 -6.84
C SER A 148 -13.06 -2.70 -8.02
N TYR A 149 -11.85 -2.19 -7.79
CA TYR A 149 -10.97 -1.71 -8.87
C TYR A 149 -10.22 -2.85 -9.58
N VAL A 150 -9.89 -3.92 -8.86
CA VAL A 150 -9.05 -5.02 -9.42
C VAL A 150 -9.61 -5.62 -10.71
N PRO A 151 -10.90 -6.00 -10.80
CA PRO A 151 -11.46 -6.60 -12.02
C PRO A 151 -11.59 -5.60 -13.19
N LYS A 152 -11.27 -4.32 -12.97
CA LYS A 152 -11.32 -3.25 -13.98
C LYS A 152 -9.97 -2.95 -14.61
N LEU A 153 -8.93 -3.68 -14.21
CA LEU A 153 -7.61 -3.60 -14.79
C LEU A 153 -7.47 -4.62 -15.93
N ASN A 154 -6.76 -4.24 -16.98
CA ASN A 154 -6.49 -5.11 -18.14
C ASN A 154 -5.52 -6.26 -17.82
N LYS A 155 -4.76 -6.14 -16.75
CA LYS A 155 -3.80 -7.14 -16.30
C LYS A 155 -4.12 -7.62 -14.88
N PRO A 156 -3.75 -8.87 -14.52
CA PRO A 156 -3.94 -9.38 -13.17
C PRO A 156 -3.24 -8.52 -12.13
N CYS A 157 -3.98 -8.06 -11.12
CA CYS A 157 -3.48 -7.36 -9.96
C CYS A 157 -3.66 -8.26 -8.73
N GLU A 158 -2.57 -8.56 -8.04
CA GLU A 158 -2.58 -9.54 -6.95
C GLU A 158 -2.87 -8.91 -5.59
N TRP A 159 -2.52 -7.64 -5.41
CA TRP A 159 -2.50 -7.01 -4.10
C TRP A 159 -3.49 -5.86 -4.00
N VAL A 160 -4.09 -5.73 -2.82
CA VAL A 160 -4.95 -4.61 -2.45
C VAL A 160 -4.48 -4.05 -1.12
N ILE A 161 -4.29 -2.74 -1.05
CA ILE A 161 -3.87 -2.01 0.13
C ILE A 161 -4.98 -1.04 0.48
N VAL A 162 -5.42 -1.07 1.73
CA VAL A 162 -6.42 -0.13 2.25
C VAL A 162 -5.86 0.52 3.51
N SER A 163 -5.93 1.83 3.59
CA SER A 163 -5.43 2.53 4.77
C SER A 163 -6.33 3.72 5.13
N ASN A 164 -6.44 3.97 6.42
CA ASN A 164 -6.98 5.23 6.93
C ASN A 164 -5.87 6.18 7.42
N CYS A 165 -4.66 6.06 6.87
CA CYS A 165 -3.47 6.81 7.25
C CYS A 165 -2.95 6.56 8.67
N GLN A 166 -3.61 5.74 9.46
CA GLN A 166 -3.14 5.17 10.73
C GLN A 166 -2.92 3.67 10.61
N GLU A 167 -3.96 2.94 10.19
CA GLU A 167 -3.89 1.51 9.92
C GLU A 167 -3.64 1.28 8.43
N ILE A 168 -2.70 0.40 8.09
CA ILE A 168 -2.47 -0.09 6.73
C ILE A 168 -2.82 -1.57 6.71
N ARG A 169 -3.72 -1.97 5.82
CA ARG A 169 -4.10 -3.36 5.59
C ARG A 169 -3.62 -3.82 4.22
N LEU A 170 -2.89 -4.91 4.18
CA LEU A 170 -2.43 -5.57 2.96
C LEU A 170 -3.25 -6.83 2.73
N TYR A 171 -3.88 -6.94 1.58
CA TYR A 171 -4.69 -8.07 1.15
C TYR A 171 -4.06 -8.73 -0.08
N ARG A 172 -4.18 -10.05 -0.17
CA ARG A 172 -4.01 -10.76 -1.41
C ARG A 172 -5.39 -10.95 -2.05
N TYR A 173 -5.60 -10.40 -3.25
CA TYR A 173 -6.92 -10.35 -3.88
C TYR A 173 -7.61 -11.72 -3.95
N SER A 174 -6.85 -12.78 -4.33
CA SER A 174 -7.35 -14.16 -4.45
C SER A 174 -7.80 -14.81 -3.13
N LEU A 175 -7.38 -14.26 -1.97
CA LEU A 175 -7.75 -14.77 -0.64
C LEU A 175 -8.97 -14.04 -0.05
N GLY A 176 -9.46 -12.98 -0.72
CA GLY A 176 -10.62 -12.22 -0.30
C GLY A 176 -10.36 -11.26 0.85
N MET A 177 -11.43 -10.64 1.33
CA MET A 177 -11.38 -9.48 2.25
C MET A 177 -11.21 -9.86 3.73
N LEU A 178 -11.31 -11.15 4.08
CA LEU A 178 -11.22 -11.61 5.47
C LEU A 178 -9.81 -12.06 5.86
N GLN A 179 -8.88 -12.03 4.91
CA GLN A 179 -7.50 -12.40 5.15
C GLN A 179 -6.58 -11.27 4.74
N TYR A 180 -5.94 -10.66 5.75
CA TYR A 180 -5.06 -9.52 5.55
C TYR A 180 -3.98 -9.41 6.63
N GLU A 181 -2.92 -8.71 6.31
CA GLU A 181 -1.92 -8.28 7.28
C GLU A 181 -2.17 -6.82 7.65
N SER A 182 -2.15 -6.50 8.94
CA SER A 182 -2.41 -5.15 9.45
C SER A 182 -1.19 -4.55 10.14
N PHE A 183 -0.96 -3.27 9.89
CA PHE A 183 0.11 -2.46 10.49
C PHE A 183 -0.48 -1.18 11.03
N ASP A 184 -0.36 -0.95 12.33
CA ASP A 184 -0.75 0.31 12.98
C ASP A 184 0.46 1.24 13.07
N LEU A 185 0.41 2.38 12.39
CA LEU A 185 1.49 3.36 12.35
C LEU A 185 1.76 4.04 13.71
N LEU A 186 0.91 3.86 14.70
CA LEU A 186 1.19 4.26 16.07
C LEU A 186 2.23 3.33 16.73
N THR A 187 2.29 2.05 16.31
CA THR A 187 3.20 1.04 16.85
C THR A 187 4.34 0.65 15.92
N VAL A 188 4.21 0.88 14.62
CA VAL A 188 5.25 0.54 13.61
C VAL A 188 6.63 1.13 13.92
N PRO A 189 6.80 2.32 14.53
CA PRO A 189 8.12 2.82 14.93
C PRO A 189 8.84 1.95 15.97
N GLU A 190 8.16 1.04 16.67
CA GLU A 190 8.81 0.08 17.56
C GLU A 190 9.67 -0.91 16.73
N PRO A 191 10.89 -1.28 17.20
CA PRO A 191 11.86 -1.99 16.35
C PRO A 191 11.33 -3.26 15.68
N LEU A 192 10.62 -4.13 16.43
CA LEU A 192 10.09 -5.38 15.90
C LEU A 192 8.97 -5.13 14.88
N GLN A 193 8.08 -4.17 15.14
CA GLN A 193 6.97 -3.81 14.25
C GLN A 193 7.50 -3.15 12.97
N PHE A 194 8.54 -2.32 13.08
CA PHE A 194 9.19 -1.71 11.93
C PHE A 194 9.81 -2.75 10.99
N VAL A 195 10.54 -3.71 11.56
CA VAL A 195 11.12 -4.81 10.79
C VAL A 195 10.02 -5.66 10.13
N ARG A 196 8.94 -5.96 10.85
CA ARG A 196 7.79 -6.70 10.32
C ARG A 196 7.12 -5.91 9.19
N PHE A 197 6.87 -4.62 9.38
CA PHE A 197 6.28 -3.74 8.37
C PHE A 197 7.14 -3.71 7.09
N CYS A 198 8.42 -3.40 7.22
CA CYS A 198 9.34 -3.41 6.09
C CYS A 198 9.50 -4.81 5.48
N GLY A 199 9.56 -5.86 6.30
CA GLY A 199 9.74 -7.24 5.85
C GLY A 199 8.53 -7.80 5.09
N CYS A 200 7.30 -7.53 5.53
CA CYS A 200 6.09 -7.95 4.83
C CYS A 200 5.91 -7.18 3.51
N THR A 201 6.21 -5.89 3.51
CA THR A 201 6.20 -5.06 2.29
C THR A 201 7.41 -5.33 1.40
N TYR A 202 8.55 -5.71 1.97
CA TYR A 202 9.73 -6.18 1.22
C TYR A 202 9.50 -7.56 0.60
N LYS A 203 8.70 -8.45 1.21
CA LYS A 203 8.25 -9.70 0.57
C LYS A 203 7.35 -9.40 -0.63
N CYS A 204 6.51 -8.39 -0.58
CA CYS A 204 5.84 -7.89 -1.78
C CYS A 204 6.87 -7.42 -2.82
N ARG A 205 7.96 -6.76 -2.42
CA ARG A 205 9.06 -6.35 -3.29
C ARG A 205 9.90 -7.55 -3.78
N LEU A 206 10.08 -8.60 -2.98
CA LEU A 206 10.74 -9.85 -3.37
C LEU A 206 9.89 -10.67 -4.33
N VAL A 207 8.59 -10.71 -4.18
CA VAL A 207 7.67 -11.26 -5.19
C VAL A 207 7.74 -10.42 -6.46
N PHE A 208 7.82 -9.10 -6.36
CA PHE A 208 8.08 -8.19 -7.48
C PHE A 208 9.47 -8.42 -8.10
N HIS A 209 10.53 -8.65 -7.32
CA HIS A 209 11.89 -8.85 -7.84
C HIS A 209 12.15 -10.26 -8.41
N VAL A 210 11.53 -11.30 -7.87
CA VAL A 210 11.64 -12.65 -8.44
C VAL A 210 10.97 -12.71 -9.81
N PHE A 211 9.87 -11.98 -10.01
CA PHE A 211 9.23 -11.89 -11.33
C PHE A 211 10.03 -11.07 -12.36
N ILE A 212 10.81 -10.07 -11.92
CA ILE A 212 11.65 -9.28 -12.83
C ILE A 212 12.85 -10.12 -13.32
N ARG A 213 13.47 -10.93 -12.46
CA ARG A 213 14.63 -11.75 -12.87
C ARG A 213 14.28 -12.88 -13.83
N THR A 214 13.03 -13.31 -13.89
CA THR A 214 12.60 -14.40 -14.81
C THR A 214 12.05 -13.91 -16.14
N ASN A 215 11.74 -12.61 -16.31
CA ASN A 215 11.14 -12.09 -17.54
C ASN A 215 11.98 -11.06 -18.31
N PHE A 216 13.23 -10.80 -17.89
CA PHE A 216 14.15 -9.91 -18.60
C PHE A 216 15.52 -10.54 -18.89
N VAL A 217 15.55 -11.87 -19.12
CA VAL A 217 16.67 -12.54 -19.75
C VAL A 217 16.17 -13.20 -21.03
N THR A 218 16.06 -12.41 -22.05
CA THR A 218 16.31 -12.74 -23.47
C THR A 218 16.63 -11.45 -24.21
#